data_45f81b5194eb965c17c7adbc58e7b64a
#
_entry.id   45f81b5194eb965c17c7adbc58e7b64a
#
_cell.length_a   1.000
_cell.length_b   1.000
_cell.length_c   1.000
_cell.angle_alpha   90.00
_cell.angle_beta   90.00
_cell.angle_gamma   90.00
#
_symmetry.space_group_name_H-M   'P 1'
#
loop_
_entity.id
_entity.type
_entity.pdbx_description
1 polymer ?
#
loop_
_entity_poly.entity_id
_entity_poly.type
_entity_poly.pdbx_seq_one_letter_code
_entity_poly.pdbx_strand_id
1 'polypeptide(L)'
;LLVAEVSDREVKQQLEQEIFKIDSYTNLVLQYLRLESFHDDLVFEQVQVEDLVKEMVRKYALFFIQKGLAVNLHDLDKTIVTDKKWLLVVIEQILSNSLKYTKEGGLEISMEGQELCIKDTGIGIKNSDVLRVFERGFSGYNGRLTQQSSGLGLYLSKKISEELGHQIRIESEVGTGTTVRIKFSNRNLIIEWA
;
A
#
# COMPACT_ATOMS: atom_id res chain seq x y z
N LEU A 1 -11.65 -23.57 4.68
CA LEU A 1 -11.95 -24.96 5.06
C LEU A 1 -11.13 -25.95 4.21
N LEU A 2 -11.17 -25.87 2.86
CA LEU A 2 -10.44 -26.82 1.96
C LEU A 2 -8.91 -26.81 2.14
N VAL A 3 -8.31 -25.65 2.41
CA VAL A 3 -6.85 -25.53 2.63
C VAL A 3 -6.40 -26.22 3.92
N ALA A 4 -7.28 -26.37 4.91
CA ALA A 4 -6.95 -27.04 6.17
C ALA A 4 -6.78 -28.57 6.03
N GLU A 5 -7.31 -29.17 4.96
CA GLU A 5 -7.23 -30.62 4.68
C GLU A 5 -5.96 -31.01 3.89
N VAL A 6 -5.17 -30.03 3.41
CA VAL A 6 -3.92 -30.29 2.69
C VAL A 6 -2.84 -30.70 3.68
N SER A 7 -2.37 -31.92 3.57
CA SER A 7 -1.36 -32.50 4.46
C SER A 7 0.07 -32.05 4.14
N ASP A 8 0.34 -31.63 2.90
CA ASP A 8 1.63 -31.10 2.47
C ASP A 8 1.75 -29.63 2.87
N ARG A 9 2.72 -29.33 3.74
CA ARG A 9 2.93 -27.98 4.28
C ARG A 9 3.29 -26.95 3.19
N GLU A 10 4.07 -27.35 2.19
CA GLU A 10 4.48 -26.46 1.10
C GLU A 10 3.30 -26.14 0.19
N VAL A 11 2.52 -27.15 -0.18
CA VAL A 11 1.32 -26.98 -1.00
C VAL A 11 0.29 -26.11 -0.27
N LYS A 12 0.09 -26.33 1.02
CA LYS A 12 -0.81 -25.50 1.84
C LYS A 12 -0.38 -24.03 1.82
N GLN A 13 0.90 -23.77 2.04
CA GLN A 13 1.47 -22.43 2.05
C GLN A 13 1.34 -21.72 0.70
N GLN A 14 1.56 -22.45 -0.41
CA GLN A 14 1.36 -21.92 -1.76
C GLN A 14 -0.12 -21.59 -2.02
N LEU A 15 -1.04 -22.45 -1.62
CA LEU A 15 -2.47 -22.20 -1.76
C LEU A 15 -2.93 -20.97 -0.96
N GLU A 16 -2.46 -20.81 0.27
CA GLU A 16 -2.75 -19.64 1.09
C GLU A 16 -2.27 -18.35 0.42
N GLN A 17 -1.08 -18.36 -0.20
CA GLN A 17 -0.55 -17.22 -0.95
C GLN A 17 -1.39 -16.89 -2.19
N GLU A 18 -1.80 -17.90 -2.96
CA GLU A 18 -2.61 -17.69 -4.16
C GLU A 18 -4.03 -17.18 -3.80
N ILE A 19 -4.65 -17.72 -2.76
CA ILE A 19 -5.95 -17.23 -2.27
C ILE A 19 -5.84 -15.78 -1.81
N PHE A 20 -4.79 -15.43 -1.07
CA PHE A 20 -4.57 -14.05 -0.64
C PHE A 20 -4.37 -13.09 -1.82
N LYS A 21 -3.65 -13.51 -2.87
CA LYS A 21 -3.50 -12.70 -4.10
C LYS A 21 -4.84 -12.48 -4.81
N ILE A 22 -5.67 -13.51 -4.91
CA ILE A 22 -7.01 -13.42 -5.51
C ILE A 22 -7.89 -12.46 -4.71
N ASP A 23 -7.91 -12.60 -3.39
CA ASP A 23 -8.67 -11.70 -2.50
C ASP A 23 -8.21 -10.24 -2.64
N SER A 24 -6.90 -10.01 -2.56
CA SER A 24 -6.32 -8.67 -2.71
C SER A 24 -6.64 -8.06 -4.08
N TYR A 25 -6.61 -8.85 -5.15
CA TYR A 25 -6.95 -8.39 -6.49
C TYR A 25 -8.44 -8.08 -6.63
N THR A 26 -9.30 -8.93 -6.07
CA THR A 26 -10.76 -8.72 -6.08
C THR A 26 -11.12 -7.45 -5.31
N ASN A 27 -10.53 -7.26 -4.13
CA ASN A 27 -10.71 -6.05 -3.34
C ASN A 27 -10.24 -4.80 -4.07
N LEU A 28 -9.08 -4.86 -4.76
CA LEU A 28 -8.59 -3.74 -5.57
C LEU A 28 -9.59 -3.34 -6.67
N VAL A 29 -10.17 -4.31 -7.38
CA VAL A 29 -11.17 -4.05 -8.44
C VAL A 29 -12.45 -3.46 -7.83
N LEU A 30 -12.94 -3.99 -6.71
CA LEU A 30 -14.11 -3.46 -6.04
C LEU A 30 -13.88 -2.02 -5.55
N GLN A 31 -12.71 -1.71 -5.01
CA GLN A 31 -12.35 -0.35 -4.60
C GLN A 31 -12.24 0.60 -5.81
N TYR A 32 -11.70 0.12 -6.92
CA TYR A 32 -11.67 0.87 -8.16
C TYR A 32 -13.09 1.24 -8.66
N LEU A 33 -14.04 0.31 -8.61
CA LEU A 33 -15.43 0.56 -8.99
C LEU A 33 -16.13 1.55 -8.03
N ARG A 34 -15.79 1.52 -6.74
CA ARG A 34 -16.34 2.44 -5.73
C ARG A 34 -15.78 3.87 -5.84
N LEU A 35 -14.71 4.11 -6.63
CA LEU A 35 -14.23 5.47 -6.85
C LEU A 35 -15.27 6.38 -7.52
N GLU A 36 -16.21 5.84 -8.29
CA GLU A 36 -17.27 6.63 -8.92
C GLU A 36 -18.24 7.23 -7.90
N SER A 37 -18.43 6.58 -6.74
CA SER A 37 -19.24 7.06 -5.62
C SER A 37 -18.38 7.48 -4.40
N PHE A 38 -17.15 7.83 -4.63
CA PHE A 38 -16.17 8.12 -3.58
C PHE A 38 -16.67 9.16 -2.56
N HIS A 39 -17.28 10.23 -3.04
CA HIS A 39 -17.72 11.36 -2.20
C HIS A 39 -18.92 11.03 -1.33
N ASP A 40 -19.73 10.04 -1.69
CA ASP A 40 -20.97 9.70 -0.97
C ASP A 40 -20.72 9.02 0.38
N ASP A 41 -19.53 8.39 0.52
CA ASP A 41 -19.16 7.55 1.66
C ASP A 41 -17.98 8.10 2.48
N LEU A 42 -17.53 9.34 2.22
CA LEU A 42 -16.37 9.90 2.92
C LEU A 42 -16.70 10.26 4.37
N VAL A 43 -15.91 9.71 5.30
CA VAL A 43 -16.00 10.03 6.73
C VAL A 43 -14.62 10.48 7.21
N PHE A 44 -14.45 11.80 7.36
CA PHE A 44 -13.22 12.34 7.94
C PHE A 44 -13.23 12.23 9.46
N GLU A 45 -12.18 11.63 10.02
CA GLU A 45 -11.99 11.45 11.44
C GLU A 45 -10.53 11.69 11.84
N GLN A 46 -10.28 11.87 13.14
CA GLN A 46 -8.91 11.89 13.65
C GLN A 46 -8.39 10.46 13.76
N VAL A 47 -7.26 10.20 13.13
CA VAL A 47 -6.67 8.86 13.06
C VAL A 47 -5.20 8.93 13.46
N GLN A 48 -4.76 7.97 14.26
CA GLN A 48 -3.35 7.77 14.56
C GLN A 48 -2.67 7.04 13.41
N VAL A 49 -1.61 7.62 12.85
CA VAL A 49 -0.86 7.02 11.74
C VAL A 49 -0.27 5.67 12.15
N GLU A 50 0.20 5.58 13.39
CA GLU A 50 0.75 4.34 13.95
C GLU A 50 -0.25 3.18 13.87
N ASP A 51 -1.52 3.43 14.22
CA ASP A 51 -2.56 2.39 14.20
C ASP A 51 -2.84 1.90 12.80
N LEU A 52 -2.90 2.82 11.80
CA LEU A 52 -3.10 2.47 10.40
C LEU A 52 -1.96 1.59 9.86
N VAL A 53 -0.73 2.02 10.12
CA VAL A 53 0.46 1.29 9.67
C VAL A 53 0.54 -0.07 10.33
N LYS A 54 0.34 -0.14 11.65
CA LYS A 54 0.34 -1.42 12.39
C LYS A 54 -0.75 -2.38 11.93
N GLU A 55 -1.95 -1.87 11.62
CA GLU A 55 -3.06 -2.67 11.08
C GLU A 55 -2.64 -3.34 9.77
N MET A 56 -2.07 -2.58 8.84
CA MET A 56 -1.65 -3.10 7.55
C MET A 56 -0.42 -4.01 7.64
N VAL A 57 0.58 -3.67 8.45
CA VAL A 57 1.75 -4.53 8.67
C VAL A 57 1.33 -5.87 9.27
N ARG A 58 0.39 -5.90 10.23
CA ARG A 58 -0.15 -7.15 10.78
C ARG A 58 -0.86 -7.99 9.72
N LYS A 59 -1.66 -7.37 8.85
CA LYS A 59 -2.34 -8.05 7.74
C LYS A 59 -1.36 -8.80 6.83
N TYR A 60 -0.18 -8.21 6.59
CA TYR A 60 0.84 -8.75 5.71
C TYR A 60 1.98 -9.50 6.43
N ALA A 61 1.96 -9.56 7.77
CA ALA A 61 3.06 -10.07 8.58
C ALA A 61 3.53 -11.47 8.17
N LEU A 62 2.60 -12.39 7.93
CA LEU A 62 2.93 -13.77 7.53
C LEU A 62 3.75 -13.80 6.24
N PHE A 63 3.43 -12.95 5.27
CA PHE A 63 4.12 -12.91 3.97
C PHE A 63 5.51 -12.28 4.08
N PHE A 64 5.67 -11.25 4.94
CA PHE A 64 7.00 -10.68 5.24
C PHE A 64 7.89 -11.71 5.92
N ILE A 65 7.36 -12.44 6.91
CA ILE A 65 8.07 -13.51 7.61
C ILE A 65 8.47 -14.64 6.64
N GLN A 66 7.56 -15.09 5.79
CA GLN A 66 7.81 -16.16 4.82
C GLN A 66 8.89 -15.78 3.81
N LYS A 67 8.99 -14.50 3.45
CA LYS A 67 10.03 -13.98 2.56
C LYS A 67 11.33 -13.61 3.28
N GLY A 68 11.36 -13.66 4.62
CA GLY A 68 12.52 -13.22 5.41
C GLY A 68 12.75 -11.71 5.34
N LEU A 69 11.72 -10.91 5.09
CA LEU A 69 11.84 -9.45 4.99
C LEU A 69 11.61 -8.80 6.35
N ALA A 70 12.52 -7.91 6.75
CA ALA A 70 12.37 -7.08 7.94
C ALA A 70 11.35 -5.95 7.71
N VAL A 71 10.61 -5.57 8.76
CA VAL A 71 9.75 -4.37 8.74
C VAL A 71 10.06 -3.55 9.99
N ASN A 72 10.62 -2.36 9.79
CA ASN A 72 11.00 -1.43 10.84
C ASN A 72 10.04 -0.23 10.84
N LEU A 73 9.54 0.12 12.02
CA LEU A 73 8.62 1.25 12.23
C LEU A 73 9.29 2.29 13.11
N HIS A 74 9.28 3.57 12.68
CA HIS A 74 9.92 4.67 13.38
C HIS A 74 9.01 5.91 13.40
N ASP A 75 8.96 6.59 14.55
CA ASP A 75 8.40 7.93 14.72
C ASP A 75 6.96 8.12 14.17
N LEU A 76 6.11 7.10 14.28
CA LEU A 76 4.76 7.10 13.74
C LEU A 76 3.71 7.81 14.60
N ASP A 77 4.11 8.41 15.74
CA ASP A 77 3.21 9.12 16.65
C ASP A 77 2.73 10.43 16.04
N LYS A 78 1.75 10.33 15.17
CA LYS A 78 1.12 11.47 14.48
C LYS A 78 -0.37 11.25 14.33
N THR A 79 -1.16 12.25 14.75
CA THR A 79 -2.59 12.32 14.48
C THR A 79 -2.83 13.12 13.20
N ILE A 80 -3.66 12.60 12.34
CA ILE A 80 -4.09 13.25 11.08
C ILE A 80 -5.60 13.22 10.96
N VAL A 81 -6.16 14.10 10.12
CA VAL A 81 -7.58 14.07 9.75
C VAL A 81 -7.72 13.48 8.36
N THR A 82 -8.38 12.33 8.26
CA THR A 82 -8.55 11.61 7.00
C THR A 82 -9.73 10.64 7.08
N ASP A 83 -10.11 10.07 5.95
CA ASP A 83 -10.96 8.87 5.94
C ASP A 83 -10.07 7.64 6.15
N LYS A 84 -10.26 6.97 7.30
CA LYS A 84 -9.48 5.78 7.68
C LYS A 84 -9.57 4.68 6.63
N LYS A 85 -10.78 4.36 6.18
CA LYS A 85 -11.03 3.26 5.23
C LYS A 85 -10.26 3.45 3.93
N TRP A 86 -10.31 4.65 3.36
CA TRP A 86 -9.65 4.94 2.10
C TRP A 86 -8.13 5.09 2.23
N LEU A 87 -7.64 5.64 3.34
CA LEU A 87 -6.20 5.71 3.57
C LEU A 87 -5.57 4.33 3.80
N LEU A 88 -6.28 3.41 4.46
CA LEU A 88 -5.85 2.01 4.57
C LEU A 88 -5.68 1.35 3.20
N VAL A 89 -6.56 1.64 2.23
CA VAL A 89 -6.40 1.16 0.85
C VAL A 89 -5.08 1.64 0.25
N VAL A 90 -4.75 2.93 0.42
CA VAL A 90 -3.50 3.49 -0.11
C VAL A 90 -2.28 2.79 0.50
N ILE A 91 -2.25 2.66 1.83
CA ILE A 91 -1.15 2.00 2.55
C ILE A 91 -1.04 0.54 2.10
N GLU A 92 -2.16 -0.16 1.98
CA GLU A 92 -2.22 -1.54 1.52
C GLU A 92 -1.57 -1.74 0.15
N GLN A 93 -1.91 -0.88 -0.83
CA GLN A 93 -1.33 -0.98 -2.17
C GLN A 93 0.19 -0.75 -2.18
N ILE A 94 0.68 0.17 -1.34
CA ILE A 94 2.12 0.43 -1.20
C ILE A 94 2.82 -0.77 -0.58
N LEU A 95 2.32 -1.31 0.54
CA LEU A 95 2.89 -2.49 1.20
C LEU A 95 2.85 -3.74 0.32
N SER A 96 1.77 -3.94 -0.42
CA SER A 96 1.64 -5.02 -1.40
C SER A 96 2.69 -4.92 -2.49
N ASN A 97 2.96 -3.71 -3.01
CA ASN A 97 4.02 -3.47 -3.97
C ASN A 97 5.40 -3.73 -3.37
N SER A 98 5.69 -3.22 -2.18
CA SER A 98 6.96 -3.46 -1.49
C SER A 98 7.19 -4.96 -1.25
N LEU A 99 6.17 -5.67 -0.78
CA LEU A 99 6.25 -7.13 -0.61
C LEU A 99 6.51 -7.86 -1.93
N LYS A 100 5.91 -7.40 -3.01
CA LYS A 100 6.05 -8.02 -4.34
C LYS A 100 7.43 -7.82 -4.92
N TYR A 101 8.00 -6.62 -4.82
CA TYR A 101 9.22 -6.23 -5.51
C TYR A 101 10.48 -6.28 -4.64
N THR A 102 10.36 -6.56 -3.34
CA THR A 102 11.49 -6.79 -2.46
C THR A 102 11.75 -8.29 -2.31
N LYS A 103 13.00 -8.70 -2.60
CA LYS A 103 13.45 -10.08 -2.48
C LYS A 103 14.25 -10.31 -1.22
N GLU A 104 15.08 -9.34 -0.83
CA GLU A 104 15.98 -9.38 0.32
C GLU A 104 15.97 -8.03 1.03
N GLY A 105 16.31 -8.00 2.31
CA GLY A 105 16.31 -6.79 3.13
C GLY A 105 14.96 -6.54 3.78
N GLY A 106 14.26 -5.45 3.43
CA GLY A 106 12.98 -5.17 4.09
C GLY A 106 12.39 -3.80 3.80
N LEU A 107 11.54 -3.38 4.71
CA LEU A 107 10.82 -2.10 4.70
C LEU A 107 11.19 -1.26 5.92
N GLU A 108 11.27 0.04 5.70
CA GLU A 108 11.34 1.07 6.73
C GLU A 108 10.15 2.00 6.56
N ILE A 109 9.37 2.19 7.62
CA ILE A 109 8.17 3.02 7.61
C ILE A 109 8.30 4.05 8.72
N SER A 110 8.28 5.33 8.34
CA SER A 110 8.51 6.44 9.27
C SER A 110 7.66 7.67 8.95
N MET A 111 7.48 8.54 9.96
CA MET A 111 6.96 9.90 9.73
C MET A 111 8.13 10.89 9.65
N GLU A 112 8.17 11.66 8.58
CA GLU A 112 9.08 12.79 8.39
C GLU A 112 8.25 14.08 8.32
N GLY A 113 8.06 14.72 9.47
CA GLY A 113 7.20 15.90 9.59
C GLY A 113 5.73 15.60 9.29
N GLN A 114 5.26 15.95 8.11
CA GLN A 114 3.88 15.70 7.64
C GLN A 114 3.81 14.56 6.60
N GLU A 115 4.90 13.87 6.36
CA GLU A 115 4.97 12.84 5.33
C GLU A 115 5.13 11.45 5.96
N LEU A 116 4.24 10.54 5.60
CA LEU A 116 4.45 9.11 5.83
C LEU A 116 5.37 8.58 4.73
N CYS A 117 6.53 8.09 5.12
CA CYS A 117 7.53 7.53 4.24
C CYS A 117 7.52 6.01 4.36
N ILE A 118 7.32 5.32 3.25
CA ILE A 118 7.39 3.85 3.15
C ILE A 118 8.50 3.54 2.15
N LYS A 119 9.63 3.04 2.67
CA LYS A 119 10.83 2.73 1.90
C LYS A 119 11.05 1.22 1.87
N ASP A 120 11.29 0.67 0.70
CA ASP A 120 11.70 -0.72 0.51
C ASP A 120 13.11 -0.82 -0.10
N THR A 121 13.74 -1.97 0.11
CA THR A 121 15.03 -2.33 -0.49
C THR A 121 14.86 -3.18 -1.74
N GLY A 122 13.78 -2.97 -2.46
CA GLY A 122 13.41 -3.77 -3.64
C GLY A 122 14.25 -3.46 -4.88
N ILE A 123 13.82 -4.02 -6.00
CA ILE A 123 14.51 -3.89 -7.28
C ILE A 123 14.56 -2.46 -7.84
N GLY A 124 13.77 -1.55 -7.29
CA GLY A 124 13.61 -0.19 -7.77
C GLY A 124 12.89 -0.08 -9.12
N ILE A 125 12.74 1.17 -9.57
CA ILE A 125 11.99 1.54 -10.78
C ILE A 125 12.92 2.34 -11.69
N LYS A 126 12.90 2.08 -12.98
CA LYS A 126 13.66 2.87 -13.96
C LYS A 126 13.18 4.32 -13.97
N ASN A 127 14.10 5.28 -14.08
CA ASN A 127 13.77 6.71 -14.12
C ASN A 127 12.74 7.05 -15.22
N SER A 128 12.79 6.38 -16.37
CA SER A 128 11.79 6.55 -17.45
C SER A 128 10.37 6.15 -17.04
N ASP A 129 10.24 5.29 -16.05
CA ASP A 129 8.99 4.70 -15.61
C ASP A 129 8.43 5.41 -14.38
N VAL A 130 9.28 6.04 -13.56
CA VAL A 130 8.89 6.69 -12.28
C VAL A 130 7.74 7.69 -12.47
N LEU A 131 7.76 8.50 -13.53
CA LEU A 131 6.70 9.48 -13.81
C LEU A 131 5.37 8.81 -14.24
N ARG A 132 5.44 7.57 -14.70
CA ARG A 132 4.33 6.84 -15.29
C ARG A 132 3.69 5.82 -14.35
N VAL A 133 4.30 5.54 -13.19
CA VAL A 133 3.82 4.50 -12.27
C VAL A 133 2.40 4.75 -11.75
N PHE A 134 1.96 6.00 -11.80
CA PHE A 134 0.61 6.42 -11.42
C PHE A 134 -0.39 6.46 -12.59
N GLU A 135 0.04 6.17 -13.82
CA GLU A 135 -0.86 6.07 -14.97
C GLU A 135 -1.72 4.79 -14.88
N ARG A 136 -2.98 4.90 -15.27
CA ARG A 136 -3.92 3.77 -15.27
C ARG A 136 -3.43 2.64 -16.17
N GLY A 137 -3.34 1.43 -15.60
CA GLY A 137 -2.94 0.25 -16.34
C GLY A 137 -1.43 0.19 -16.65
N PHE A 138 -0.63 1.14 -16.14
CA PHE A 138 0.81 1.09 -16.32
C PHE A 138 1.40 -0.01 -15.44
N SER A 139 2.04 -0.96 -16.07
CA SER A 139 2.90 -1.91 -15.41
C SER A 139 4.28 -1.81 -16.04
N GLY A 140 5.27 -1.38 -15.26
CA GLY A 140 6.64 -1.24 -15.72
C GLY A 140 7.21 -2.56 -16.28
N TYR A 141 8.43 -2.53 -16.80
CA TYR A 141 9.07 -3.68 -17.44
C TYR A 141 8.99 -4.95 -16.57
N ASN A 142 9.25 -4.84 -15.28
CA ASN A 142 9.23 -5.98 -14.34
C ASN A 142 7.81 -6.51 -14.08
N GLY A 143 6.80 -5.64 -14.06
CA GLY A 143 5.40 -6.05 -13.88
C GLY A 143 4.84 -6.80 -15.09
N ARG A 144 5.30 -6.47 -16.29
CA ARG A 144 4.92 -7.19 -17.54
C ARG A 144 5.55 -8.58 -17.61
N LEU A 145 6.81 -8.72 -17.19
CA LEU A 145 7.50 -10.01 -17.20
C LEU A 145 6.87 -11.02 -16.24
N THR A 146 6.39 -10.56 -15.08
CA THR A 146 5.83 -11.45 -14.05
C THR A 146 4.33 -11.71 -14.24
N GLN A 147 3.65 -11.02 -15.16
CA GLN A 147 2.18 -11.04 -15.34
C GLN A 147 1.37 -10.81 -14.04
N GLN A 148 2.02 -10.31 -13.01
CA GLN A 148 1.46 -10.16 -11.65
C GLN A 148 1.00 -8.74 -11.32
N SER A 149 0.93 -7.81 -12.29
CA SER A 149 0.55 -6.42 -12.04
C SER A 149 -0.58 -5.98 -12.93
N SER A 150 -1.68 -5.55 -12.33
CA SER A 150 -2.81 -4.93 -13.04
C SER A 150 -2.52 -3.50 -13.50
N GLY A 151 -1.50 -2.85 -12.91
CA GLY A 151 -1.26 -1.42 -13.11
C GLY A 151 -2.33 -0.51 -12.49
N LEU A 152 -3.17 -1.05 -11.60
CA LEU A 152 -4.25 -0.30 -10.95
C LEU A 152 -3.88 0.18 -9.53
N GLY A 153 -2.99 -0.51 -8.82
CA GLY A 153 -2.71 -0.24 -7.41
C GLY A 153 -2.20 1.17 -7.14
N LEU A 154 -1.09 1.58 -7.78
CA LEU A 154 -0.54 2.93 -7.60
C LEU A 154 -1.43 4.01 -8.23
N TYR A 155 -2.11 3.72 -9.36
CA TYR A 155 -3.12 4.62 -9.91
C TYR A 155 -4.23 4.90 -8.90
N LEU A 156 -4.78 3.85 -8.28
CA LEU A 156 -5.80 3.95 -7.24
C LEU A 156 -5.28 4.71 -6.03
N SER A 157 -4.05 4.41 -5.57
CA SER A 157 -3.40 5.12 -4.47
C SER A 157 -3.31 6.61 -4.72
N LYS A 158 -2.94 7.03 -5.93
CA LYS A 158 -2.87 8.44 -6.30
C LYS A 158 -4.25 9.09 -6.29
N LYS A 159 -5.24 8.47 -6.94
CA LYS A 159 -6.61 8.97 -6.99
C LYS A 159 -7.20 9.15 -5.60
N ILE A 160 -7.13 8.14 -4.74
CA ILE A 160 -7.62 8.22 -3.36
C ILE A 160 -6.87 9.32 -2.58
N SER A 161 -5.55 9.40 -2.70
CA SER A 161 -4.77 10.44 -2.00
C SER A 161 -5.22 11.83 -2.41
N GLU A 162 -5.41 12.09 -3.72
CA GLU A 162 -5.89 13.36 -4.26
C GLU A 162 -7.29 13.71 -3.72
N GLU A 163 -8.22 12.75 -3.70
CA GLU A 163 -9.57 12.94 -3.19
C GLU A 163 -9.61 13.20 -1.67
N LEU A 164 -8.71 12.56 -0.91
CA LEU A 164 -8.52 12.84 0.52
C LEU A 164 -7.83 14.19 0.78
N GLY A 165 -7.34 14.86 -0.27
CA GLY A 165 -6.57 16.11 -0.18
C GLY A 165 -5.11 15.88 0.24
N HIS A 166 -4.61 14.65 0.15
CA HIS A 166 -3.22 14.30 0.40
C HIS A 166 -2.42 14.31 -0.91
N GLN A 167 -1.09 14.36 -0.80
CA GLN A 167 -0.20 14.26 -1.95
C GLN A 167 0.61 12.98 -1.83
N ILE A 168 0.71 12.21 -2.92
CA ILE A 168 1.56 11.04 -3.00
C ILE A 168 2.68 11.26 -4.01
N ARG A 169 3.90 10.89 -3.66
CA ARG A 169 5.06 10.92 -4.55
C ARG A 169 5.89 9.66 -4.39
N ILE A 170 6.70 9.35 -5.38
CA ILE A 170 7.56 8.20 -5.41
C ILE A 170 8.96 8.60 -5.86
N GLU A 171 9.95 8.08 -5.15
CA GLU A 171 11.37 8.20 -5.45
C GLU A 171 11.91 6.78 -5.56
N SER A 172 12.68 6.49 -6.61
CA SER A 172 13.17 5.12 -6.80
C SER A 172 14.43 5.09 -7.64
N GLU A 173 15.30 4.16 -7.32
CA GLU A 173 16.53 3.88 -8.06
C GLU A 173 16.68 2.37 -8.25
N VAL A 174 17.00 1.96 -9.48
CA VAL A 174 17.18 0.54 -9.81
C VAL A 174 18.31 -0.06 -8.97
N GLY A 175 18.01 -1.17 -8.29
CA GLY A 175 18.95 -1.88 -7.42
C GLY A 175 19.08 -1.31 -6.01
N THR A 176 18.46 -0.14 -5.72
CA THR A 176 18.51 0.49 -4.40
C THR A 176 17.18 0.32 -3.66
N GLY A 177 16.05 0.44 -4.38
CA GLY A 177 14.70 0.31 -3.82
C GLY A 177 13.78 1.46 -4.20
N THR A 178 12.66 1.53 -3.49
CA THR A 178 11.62 2.54 -3.73
C THR A 178 11.20 3.18 -2.42
N THR A 179 10.98 4.49 -2.44
CA THR A 179 10.38 5.26 -1.36
C THR A 179 9.09 5.89 -1.85
N VAL A 180 7.98 5.55 -1.23
CA VAL A 180 6.69 6.21 -1.43
C VAL A 180 6.45 7.15 -0.26
N ARG A 181 6.11 8.41 -0.57
CA ARG A 181 5.83 9.45 0.42
C ARG A 181 4.40 9.93 0.28
N ILE A 182 3.66 9.93 1.39
CA ILE A 182 2.30 10.47 1.47
C ILE A 182 2.36 11.70 2.36
N LYS A 183 2.20 12.89 1.76
CA LYS A 183 2.11 14.15 2.49
C LYS A 183 0.66 14.39 2.88
N PHE A 184 0.40 14.41 4.18
CA PHE A 184 -0.93 14.67 4.69
C PHE A 184 -1.31 16.14 4.58
N SER A 185 -2.59 16.42 4.28
CA SER A 185 -3.14 17.78 4.31
C SER A 185 -3.29 18.27 5.75
N ASN A 186 -3.15 19.58 5.94
CA ASN A 186 -3.41 20.25 7.21
C ASN A 186 -4.92 20.49 7.41
N ARG A 187 -5.75 19.46 7.23
CA ARG A 187 -7.18 19.60 7.54
C ARG A 187 -7.36 19.57 9.07
N ASN A 188 -8.10 20.55 9.58
CA ASN A 188 -8.65 20.50 10.92
C ASN A 188 -10.10 20.09 10.83
N LEU A 189 -10.58 19.21 11.71
CA LEU A 189 -12.00 19.00 11.88
C LEU A 189 -12.56 20.30 12.50
N ILE A 190 -13.27 21.07 11.71
CA ILE A 190 -14.13 22.14 12.23
C ILE A 190 -15.36 21.40 12.75
N ILE A 191 -15.41 21.19 14.07
CA ILE A 191 -16.65 20.72 14.71
C ILE A 191 -17.53 21.94 14.79
N GLU A 192 -18.44 22.11 13.83
CA GLU A 192 -19.55 23.05 13.99
C GLU A 192 -20.49 22.45 15.06
N TRP A 193 -20.45 23.05 16.24
CA TRP A 193 -21.46 22.79 17.27
C TRP A 193 -22.75 23.47 16.80
N ALA A 194 -23.69 22.70 16.27
CA ALA A 194 -25.05 23.14 16.02
C ALA A 194 -25.91 22.98 17.28
#